data_4e4c1196f4e4d8fc465a250f44652e55
#
_entry.id   4e4c1196f4e4d8fc465a250f44652e55
#
_cell.length_a   1.000
_cell.length_b   1.000
_cell.length_c   1.000
_cell.angle_alpha   90.00
_cell.angle_beta   90.00
_cell.angle_gamma   90.00
#
_symmetry.space_group_name_H-M   'P 1'
#
loop_
_entity.id
_entity.type
_entity.pdbx_description
1 polymer ?
#
loop_
_entity_poly.entity_id
_entity_poly.type
_entity_poly.pdbx_seq_one_letter_code
_entity_poly.pdbx_strand_id
1 'polypeptide(L)'
;MARKQKPVKIKRYKNSMGTSSAAVYKAKKLVPFIGIVLALVLVGFLLGKPLLAMLSDGGSDDSSSQPDASSQTVESQSQPAPSEIPDSSEDIVVVPPVTQKTKVYYYADANLLTTEGGIDSVVSRMQAKKATHLVFDLKNKDGNLLYTSANQYGSQLMAEKVIVLSLLTSKLSAAGITPVARMYTFMDKLISNVERSTAVMYQGTDTRWLDSSAALGGKAWANPASPVMQDYILALTDEIMAQGVKEFILAGYHTPTGYSLDKRDFGASIDQVLANMKNLLGTLEAKISAKGGRCAVQVEYTAIMPEGDYAHYIVHPYQLGADNIVVTAKGADIDVSAVVSMLETHQDSEDIESITLWLTDNVSTDLTSAMDYRFVA
;
A
#
# COMPACT_ATOMS: atom_id res chain seq x y z
N MET A 1 -49.92 7.13 -50.50
CA MET A 1 -48.61 7.43 -51.10
C MET A 1 -47.53 7.17 -50.03
N ALA A 2 -46.81 6.05 -50.14
CA ALA A 2 -45.77 5.65 -49.17
C ALA A 2 -44.43 6.20 -49.62
N ARG A 3 -43.77 7.02 -48.76
CA ARG A 3 -42.46 7.58 -49.00
C ARG A 3 -41.40 6.48 -48.72
N LYS A 4 -40.70 6.04 -49.76
CA LYS A 4 -39.54 5.16 -49.66
C LYS A 4 -38.38 5.90 -48.98
N GLN A 5 -37.96 5.40 -47.81
CA GLN A 5 -36.69 5.84 -47.16
C GLN A 5 -35.47 5.26 -47.90
N LYS A 6 -34.50 6.11 -48.17
CA LYS A 6 -33.23 5.74 -48.78
C LYS A 6 -32.33 5.06 -47.73
N PRO A 7 -31.61 3.99 -48.07
CA PRO A 7 -30.70 3.31 -47.12
C PRO A 7 -29.50 4.20 -46.77
N VAL A 8 -29.20 4.28 -45.48
CA VAL A 8 -28.03 4.97 -44.91
C VAL A 8 -26.78 4.17 -45.24
N LYS A 9 -25.83 4.75 -45.98
CA LYS A 9 -24.52 4.16 -46.23
C LYS A 9 -23.63 4.27 -44.97
N ILE A 10 -23.40 3.17 -44.27
CA ILE A 10 -22.45 3.08 -43.16
C ILE A 10 -21.02 2.98 -43.77
N LYS A 11 -20.21 4.02 -43.60
CA LYS A 11 -18.77 3.97 -43.90
C LYS A 11 -18.07 3.11 -42.84
N ARG A 12 -17.63 1.91 -43.23
CA ARG A 12 -16.73 1.10 -42.40
C ARG A 12 -15.33 1.72 -42.46
N TYR A 13 -14.87 2.27 -41.32
CA TYR A 13 -13.47 2.62 -41.15
C TYR A 13 -12.64 1.33 -41.00
N LYS A 14 -11.73 1.08 -41.94
CA LYS A 14 -10.70 0.07 -41.80
C LYS A 14 -9.71 0.57 -40.73
N ASN A 15 -9.68 -0.08 -39.57
CA ASN A 15 -8.58 0.07 -38.63
C ASN A 15 -7.32 -0.54 -39.26
N SER A 16 -6.43 0.31 -39.75
CA SER A 16 -5.05 -0.10 -40.00
C SER A 16 -4.29 0.04 -38.68
N MET A 17 -4.19 -1.03 -37.90
CA MET A 17 -3.21 -1.11 -36.82
C MET A 17 -1.82 -1.21 -37.45
N GLY A 18 -1.14 -0.08 -37.55
CA GLY A 18 0.28 -0.01 -37.84
C GLY A 18 1.08 -0.38 -36.61
N THR A 19 1.65 -1.60 -36.58
CA THR A 19 2.51 -2.14 -35.53
C THR A 19 3.88 -1.51 -35.40
N SER A 20 4.12 -0.30 -35.96
CA SER A 20 5.45 0.32 -36.05
C SER A 20 5.71 1.51 -35.11
N SER A 21 4.70 2.08 -34.46
CA SER A 21 4.90 3.32 -33.68
C SER A 21 5.46 3.11 -32.27
N ALA A 22 5.15 2.00 -31.61
CA ALA A 22 5.63 1.71 -30.25
C ALA A 22 7.12 1.37 -30.20
N ALA A 23 7.63 0.61 -31.20
CA ALA A 23 9.05 0.25 -31.27
C ALA A 23 9.94 1.46 -31.57
N VAL A 24 9.49 2.38 -32.45
CA VAL A 24 10.23 3.59 -32.79
C VAL A 24 10.24 4.59 -31.62
N TYR A 25 9.17 4.65 -30.82
CA TYR A 25 9.12 5.52 -29.65
C TYR A 25 10.03 5.03 -28.52
N LYS A 26 10.10 3.70 -28.29
CA LYS A 26 11.04 3.10 -27.34
C LYS A 26 12.50 3.33 -27.74
N ALA A 27 12.84 3.20 -29.03
CA ALA A 27 14.18 3.45 -29.52
C ALA A 27 14.62 4.91 -29.37
N LYS A 28 13.74 5.90 -29.59
CA LYS A 28 14.06 7.33 -29.44
C LYS A 28 14.31 7.75 -27.97
N LYS A 29 13.74 7.06 -26.98
CA LYS A 29 14.00 7.34 -25.55
C LYS A 29 15.28 6.67 -25.03
N LEU A 30 15.71 5.54 -25.61
CA LEU A 30 16.91 4.82 -25.15
C LEU A 30 18.22 5.47 -25.60
N VAL A 31 18.24 6.13 -26.76
CA VAL A 31 19.46 6.73 -27.33
C VAL A 31 20.10 7.78 -26.43
N PRO A 32 19.36 8.77 -25.83
CA PRO A 32 19.99 9.73 -24.92
C PRO A 32 20.47 9.11 -23.61
N PHE A 33 19.80 8.07 -23.12
CA PHE A 33 20.19 7.39 -21.87
C PHE A 33 21.51 6.61 -22.03
N ILE A 34 21.70 5.91 -23.14
CA ILE A 34 22.95 5.20 -23.46
C ILE A 34 24.09 6.21 -23.62
N GLY A 35 23.85 7.38 -24.21
CA GLY A 35 24.85 8.45 -24.33
C GLY A 35 25.32 8.99 -22.96
N ILE A 36 24.38 9.18 -22.01
CA ILE A 36 24.71 9.66 -20.66
C ILE A 36 25.50 8.62 -19.88
N VAL A 37 25.13 7.33 -19.94
CA VAL A 37 25.85 6.23 -19.28
C VAL A 37 27.28 6.12 -19.83
N LEU A 38 27.47 6.17 -21.15
CA LEU A 38 28.78 6.16 -21.78
C LEU A 38 29.65 7.36 -21.37
N ALA A 39 29.05 8.55 -21.27
CA ALA A 39 29.76 9.74 -20.83
C ALA A 39 30.20 9.64 -19.37
N LEU A 40 29.36 9.09 -18.46
CA LEU A 40 29.69 8.87 -17.05
C LEU A 40 30.79 7.83 -16.86
N VAL A 41 30.80 6.75 -17.66
CA VAL A 41 31.88 5.75 -17.64
C VAL A 41 33.20 6.35 -18.12
N LEU A 42 33.19 7.20 -19.16
CA LEU A 42 34.36 7.88 -19.67
C LEU A 42 34.94 8.90 -18.66
N VAL A 43 34.07 9.63 -17.97
CA VAL A 43 34.46 10.56 -16.90
C VAL A 43 35.03 9.81 -15.72
N GLY A 44 34.42 8.67 -15.32
CA GLY A 44 34.92 7.81 -14.25
C GLY A 44 36.29 7.20 -14.57
N PHE A 45 36.53 6.83 -15.82
CA PHE A 45 37.82 6.29 -16.28
C PHE A 45 38.92 7.38 -16.35
N LEU A 46 38.57 8.62 -16.74
CA LEU A 46 39.50 9.74 -16.79
C LEU A 46 39.89 10.29 -15.40
N LEU A 47 38.95 10.28 -14.45
CA LEU A 47 39.17 10.80 -13.10
C LEU A 47 39.61 9.72 -12.10
N GLY A 48 39.35 8.44 -12.35
CA GLY A 48 39.67 7.34 -11.45
C GLY A 48 41.17 7.06 -11.35
N LYS A 49 41.93 7.20 -12.41
CA LYS A 49 43.38 6.97 -12.40
C LYS A 49 44.16 7.96 -11.52
N PRO A 50 43.95 9.28 -11.57
CA PRO A 50 44.66 10.20 -10.66
C PRO A 50 44.22 10.07 -9.20
N LEU A 51 42.95 9.67 -8.94
CA LEU A 51 42.45 9.47 -7.59
C LEU A 51 43.08 8.21 -6.91
N LEU A 52 43.26 7.12 -7.67
CA LEU A 52 43.95 5.91 -7.17
C LEU A 52 45.41 6.17 -6.88
N ALA A 53 46.09 7.01 -7.69
CA ALA A 53 47.49 7.41 -7.47
C ALA A 53 47.66 8.26 -6.20
N MET A 54 46.67 9.11 -5.85
CA MET A 54 46.69 9.88 -4.60
C MET A 54 46.46 9.04 -3.33
N LEU A 55 45.79 7.90 -3.46
CA LEU A 55 45.51 6.99 -2.32
C LEU A 55 46.62 5.96 -2.09
N SER A 56 47.56 5.78 -3.03
CA SER A 56 48.67 4.85 -2.91
C SER A 56 50.00 5.46 -2.43
N ASP A 57 50.05 6.80 -2.23
CA ASP A 57 51.28 7.52 -1.85
C ASP A 57 51.24 7.99 -0.37
N GLY A 58 50.78 7.11 0.51
CA GLY A 58 50.71 7.35 1.95
C GLY A 58 51.18 6.17 2.77
N GLY A 59 52.50 5.87 2.72
CA GLY A 59 53.03 4.84 3.61
C GLY A 59 54.46 4.44 3.33
N SER A 60 55.38 5.13 3.90
CA SER A 60 56.62 4.63 4.50
C SER A 60 57.64 5.78 4.62
N ASP A 61 57.91 6.19 5.81
CA ASP A 61 59.26 6.55 6.17
C ASP A 61 59.52 6.24 7.64
N ASP A 62 60.53 5.42 7.73
CA ASP A 62 61.34 4.90 8.77
C ASP A 62 62.14 6.01 9.51
N SER A 63 62.23 5.96 10.82
CA SER A 63 63.52 6.16 11.51
C SER A 63 63.37 6.08 13.04
N SER A 64 63.84 4.99 13.56
CA SER A 64 64.88 4.85 14.58
C SER A 64 65.07 5.96 15.60
N SER A 65 64.86 5.63 16.86
CA SER A 65 65.86 5.74 17.92
C SER A 65 65.37 5.30 19.29
N GLN A 66 65.93 4.24 19.78
CA GLN A 66 66.11 3.92 21.17
C GLN A 66 67.35 4.67 21.68
N PRO A 67 67.60 5.00 22.98
CA PRO A 67 67.74 3.99 24.02
C PRO A 67 67.40 4.39 25.47
N ASP A 68 67.49 3.35 26.29
CA ASP A 68 67.96 3.24 27.70
C ASP A 68 66.98 3.49 28.86
N ALA A 69 66.76 2.40 29.52
CA ALA A 69 67.27 1.76 30.73
C ALA A 69 67.02 2.48 32.08
N SER A 70 66.33 1.81 32.96
CA SER A 70 66.68 1.43 34.35
C SER A 70 65.47 0.90 35.09
N SER A 71 65.44 -0.36 35.41
CA SER A 71 65.73 -1.07 36.64
C SER A 71 65.20 -0.51 37.92
N GLN A 72 64.34 -1.25 38.58
CA GLN A 72 64.40 -1.83 39.94
C GLN A 72 62.98 -2.25 40.37
N THR A 73 62.71 -3.51 40.56
CA THR A 73 62.97 -4.46 41.64
C THR A 73 62.18 -4.21 42.95
N VAL A 74 61.41 -5.30 43.30
CA VAL A 74 61.10 -5.83 44.65
C VAL A 74 59.97 -5.11 45.40
N GLU A 75 58.95 -5.72 46.00
CA GLU A 75 58.74 -6.93 46.82
C GLU A 75 57.27 -7.16 47.01
N SER A 76 56.77 -8.34 46.81
CA SER A 76 56.29 -9.35 47.77
C SER A 76 55.32 -8.94 48.87
N GLN A 77 54.28 -9.76 48.98
CA GLN A 77 53.34 -10.04 50.11
C GLN A 77 52.06 -9.21 50.09
N SER A 78 50.89 -9.77 50.10
CA SER A 78 50.32 -10.93 50.82
C SER A 78 48.89 -11.12 50.31
N GLN A 79 48.53 -12.36 50.19
CA GLN A 79 47.18 -12.81 49.92
C GLN A 79 46.30 -12.67 51.18
N PRO A 80 45.10 -12.18 51.12
CA PRO A 80 44.01 -12.65 51.97
C PRO A 80 42.95 -13.44 51.19
N ALA A 81 42.33 -14.34 51.91
CA ALA A 81 41.48 -15.43 51.55
C ALA A 81 40.23 -15.06 50.70
N PRO A 82 39.58 -16.04 50.09
CA PRO A 82 38.46 -15.87 49.15
C PRO A 82 37.23 -15.41 49.89
N SER A 83 36.71 -14.22 49.51
CA SER A 83 35.38 -13.82 49.84
C SER A 83 34.40 -14.55 48.92
N GLU A 84 33.45 -15.23 49.56
CA GLU A 84 32.33 -15.87 48.93
C GLU A 84 31.61 -14.89 47.97
N ILE A 85 31.55 -15.21 46.71
CA ILE A 85 30.66 -14.57 45.76
C ILE A 85 29.24 -15.09 46.04
N PRO A 86 28.26 -14.23 46.37
CA PRO A 86 26.87 -14.70 46.44
C PRO A 86 26.47 -15.17 45.05
N ASP A 87 26.10 -16.42 44.99
CA ASP A 87 25.42 -17.06 43.85
C ASP A 87 24.03 -16.40 43.66
N SER A 88 24.03 -15.25 42.95
CA SER A 88 22.77 -14.74 42.39
C SER A 88 22.53 -15.46 41.07
N SER A 89 22.03 -16.67 41.14
CA SER A 89 21.30 -17.26 40.05
C SER A 89 20.03 -16.42 39.85
N GLU A 90 20.17 -15.34 39.08
CA GLU A 90 19.00 -14.72 38.47
C GLU A 90 18.39 -15.82 37.58
N ASP A 91 17.26 -16.35 38.04
CA ASP A 91 16.35 -17.13 37.21
C ASP A 91 16.06 -16.32 35.95
N ILE A 92 16.78 -16.59 34.88
CA ILE A 92 16.42 -16.11 33.55
C ILE A 92 15.09 -16.77 33.27
N VAL A 93 13.99 -16.05 33.54
CA VAL A 93 12.66 -16.41 33.07
C VAL A 93 12.75 -16.36 31.55
N VAL A 94 13.03 -17.50 30.92
CA VAL A 94 12.90 -17.68 29.50
C VAL A 94 11.40 -17.55 29.21
N VAL A 95 10.96 -16.31 28.91
CA VAL A 95 9.63 -16.07 28.37
C VAL A 95 9.60 -16.86 27.06
N PRO A 96 8.74 -17.90 26.93
CA PRO A 96 8.64 -18.61 25.67
C PRO A 96 8.30 -17.58 24.57
N PRO A 97 8.90 -17.68 23.38
CA PRO A 97 8.58 -16.77 22.29
C PRO A 97 7.07 -16.80 22.11
N VAL A 98 6.43 -15.64 22.22
CA VAL A 98 5.02 -15.48 21.92
C VAL A 98 4.91 -15.83 20.44
N THR A 99 4.46 -17.04 20.15
CA THR A 99 4.12 -17.44 18.79
C THR A 99 2.97 -16.54 18.35
N GLN A 100 3.29 -15.48 17.63
CA GLN A 100 2.27 -14.64 17.01
C GLN A 100 1.44 -15.57 16.14
N LYS A 101 0.16 -15.68 16.45
CA LYS A 101 -0.75 -16.50 15.64
C LYS A 101 -0.78 -15.89 14.25
N THR A 102 -0.39 -16.66 13.25
CA THR A 102 -0.47 -16.25 11.84
C THR A 102 -1.85 -15.69 11.55
N LYS A 103 -1.94 -14.45 11.08
CA LYS A 103 -3.20 -13.84 10.68
C LYS A 103 -3.65 -14.49 9.37
N VAL A 104 -4.83 -15.10 9.37
CA VAL A 104 -5.44 -15.72 8.20
C VAL A 104 -6.66 -14.91 7.81
N TYR A 105 -6.56 -14.21 6.68
CA TYR A 105 -7.61 -13.35 6.16
C TYR A 105 -8.56 -14.12 5.25
N TYR A 106 -9.86 -13.84 5.39
CA TYR A 106 -10.92 -14.28 4.48
C TYR A 106 -11.67 -13.07 3.95
N TYR A 107 -11.83 -12.97 2.64
CA TYR A 107 -12.64 -11.92 2.03
C TYR A 107 -14.06 -12.42 1.79
N ALA A 108 -15.04 -11.65 2.22
CA ALA A 108 -16.45 -11.88 1.88
C ALA A 108 -17.04 -10.70 1.13
N ASP A 109 -17.81 -11.01 0.07
CA ASP A 109 -18.61 -10.00 -0.61
C ASP A 109 -19.64 -9.40 0.37
N ALA A 110 -19.74 -8.07 0.38
CA ALA A 110 -20.60 -7.32 1.28
C ALA A 110 -22.08 -7.74 1.18
N ASN A 111 -22.55 -8.18 0.02
CA ASN A 111 -23.92 -8.66 -0.16
C ASN A 111 -24.25 -9.88 0.70
N LEU A 112 -23.26 -10.74 0.98
CA LEU A 112 -23.44 -11.89 1.88
C LEU A 112 -23.63 -11.47 3.34
N LEU A 113 -23.17 -10.27 3.70
CA LEU A 113 -23.18 -9.76 5.07
C LEU A 113 -24.40 -8.88 5.38
N THR A 114 -25.30 -8.70 4.42
CA THR A 114 -26.54 -7.89 4.60
C THR A 114 -27.66 -8.61 5.33
N THR A 115 -27.52 -9.91 5.57
CA THR A 115 -28.50 -10.75 6.28
C THR A 115 -27.82 -11.56 7.37
N GLU A 116 -28.57 -11.87 8.43
CA GLU A 116 -28.05 -12.67 9.54
C GLU A 116 -27.60 -14.08 9.09
N GLY A 117 -28.40 -14.78 8.30
CA GLY A 117 -28.03 -16.10 7.77
C GLY A 117 -26.82 -16.07 6.85
N GLY A 118 -26.61 -14.97 6.12
CA GLY A 118 -25.42 -14.76 5.32
C GLY A 118 -24.18 -14.60 6.20
N ILE A 119 -24.26 -13.83 7.28
CA ILE A 119 -23.18 -13.68 8.26
C ILE A 119 -22.82 -15.04 8.87
N ASP A 120 -23.82 -15.83 9.32
CA ASP A 120 -23.60 -17.15 9.90
C ASP A 120 -22.93 -18.12 8.93
N SER A 121 -23.32 -18.05 7.65
CA SER A 121 -22.68 -18.83 6.58
C SER A 121 -21.19 -18.45 6.40
N VAL A 122 -20.89 -17.15 6.41
CA VAL A 122 -19.50 -16.66 6.31
C VAL A 122 -18.69 -17.10 7.53
N VAL A 123 -19.20 -16.94 8.76
CA VAL A 123 -18.54 -17.38 9.99
C VAL A 123 -18.22 -18.88 9.94
N SER A 124 -19.18 -19.71 9.52
CA SER A 124 -18.98 -21.16 9.40
C SER A 124 -17.86 -21.52 8.40
N ARG A 125 -17.81 -20.83 7.24
CA ARG A 125 -16.75 -21.02 6.25
C ARG A 125 -15.37 -20.60 6.80
N MET A 126 -15.32 -19.50 7.52
CA MET A 126 -14.09 -19.02 8.14
C MET A 126 -13.56 -19.99 9.17
N GLN A 127 -14.43 -20.55 10.02
CA GLN A 127 -14.05 -21.57 10.99
C GLN A 127 -13.48 -22.82 10.33
N ALA A 128 -14.15 -23.31 9.25
CA ALA A 128 -13.66 -24.46 8.47
C ALA A 128 -12.27 -24.21 7.86
N LYS A 129 -11.96 -22.95 7.47
CA LYS A 129 -10.67 -22.54 6.91
C LYS A 129 -9.67 -22.07 7.97
N LYS A 130 -10.04 -22.08 9.25
CA LYS A 130 -9.25 -21.51 10.37
C LYS A 130 -8.88 -20.04 10.13
N ALA A 131 -9.72 -19.29 9.40
CA ALA A 131 -9.53 -17.89 9.17
C ALA A 131 -9.82 -17.08 10.45
N THR A 132 -8.96 -16.07 10.70
CA THR A 132 -9.00 -15.26 11.92
C THR A 132 -9.47 -13.83 11.68
N HIS A 133 -9.42 -13.37 10.43
CA HIS A 133 -9.74 -12.00 10.03
C HIS A 133 -10.71 -11.99 8.86
N LEU A 134 -11.86 -11.31 9.00
CA LEU A 134 -12.84 -11.12 7.93
C LEU A 134 -12.61 -9.75 7.27
N VAL A 135 -12.23 -9.75 5.99
CA VAL A 135 -12.15 -8.55 5.17
C VAL A 135 -13.46 -8.38 4.40
N PHE A 136 -14.04 -7.20 4.45
CA PHE A 136 -15.27 -6.85 3.73
C PHE A 136 -15.31 -5.37 3.39
N ASP A 137 -15.98 -5.04 2.27
CA ASP A 137 -16.14 -3.66 1.86
C ASP A 137 -17.18 -2.93 2.71
N LEU A 138 -16.82 -1.75 3.24
CA LEU A 138 -17.75 -0.78 3.83
C LEU A 138 -17.93 0.46 2.97
N LYS A 139 -17.01 0.71 2.05
CA LYS A 139 -17.14 1.72 1.01
C LYS A 139 -16.56 1.16 -0.28
N ASN A 140 -17.40 1.01 -1.31
CA ASN A 140 -16.99 0.38 -2.56
C ASN A 140 -16.28 1.36 -3.52
N LYS A 141 -15.75 0.84 -4.64
CA LYS A 141 -15.03 1.60 -5.66
C LYS A 141 -15.85 2.64 -6.42
N ASP A 142 -17.16 2.64 -6.26
CA ASP A 142 -18.04 3.67 -6.83
C ASP A 142 -18.35 4.78 -5.83
N GLY A 143 -18.02 4.59 -4.53
CA GLY A 143 -18.27 5.51 -3.43
C GLY A 143 -19.50 5.16 -2.60
N ASN A 144 -20.21 4.04 -2.89
CA ASN A 144 -21.35 3.66 -2.06
C ASN A 144 -20.88 3.19 -0.68
N LEU A 145 -21.54 3.69 0.36
CA LEU A 145 -21.44 3.19 1.72
C LEU A 145 -22.31 1.93 1.85
N LEU A 146 -21.69 0.86 2.30
CA LEU A 146 -22.32 -0.46 2.44
C LEU A 146 -22.79 -0.73 3.88
N TYR A 147 -22.89 0.32 4.69
CA TYR A 147 -23.41 0.33 6.06
C TYR A 147 -24.25 1.60 6.29
N THR A 148 -25.04 1.65 7.35
CA THR A 148 -25.81 2.84 7.71
C THR A 148 -24.86 3.88 8.32
N SER A 149 -24.67 5.01 7.64
CA SER A 149 -23.82 6.11 8.06
C SER A 149 -24.67 7.31 8.52
N ALA A 150 -24.26 7.93 9.62
CA ALA A 150 -24.80 9.20 10.12
C ALA A 150 -24.05 10.42 9.58
N ASN A 151 -23.02 10.22 8.74
CA ASN A 151 -22.30 11.31 8.10
C ASN A 151 -23.23 12.20 7.29
N GLN A 152 -22.93 13.51 7.19
CA GLN A 152 -23.77 14.49 6.48
C GLN A 152 -24.08 14.11 5.02
N TYR A 153 -23.21 13.32 4.37
CA TYR A 153 -23.42 12.81 3.02
C TYR A 153 -24.00 11.38 3.01
N GLY A 154 -24.11 10.74 4.19
CA GLY A 154 -24.44 9.33 4.33
C GLY A 154 -25.70 8.90 3.62
N SER A 155 -26.80 9.64 3.81
CA SER A 155 -28.10 9.32 3.18
C SER A 155 -28.08 9.34 1.65
N GLN A 156 -27.16 10.09 1.04
CA GLN A 156 -27.02 10.20 -0.43
C GLN A 156 -26.06 9.16 -1.01
N LEU A 157 -25.22 8.57 -0.16
CA LEU A 157 -24.11 7.67 -0.56
C LEU A 157 -24.36 6.21 -0.17
N MET A 158 -25.36 5.92 0.67
CA MET A 158 -25.68 4.55 1.07
C MET A 158 -26.16 3.71 -0.11
N ALA A 159 -25.72 2.45 -0.16
CA ALA A 159 -26.26 1.45 -1.06
C ALA A 159 -27.71 1.09 -0.68
N GLU A 160 -28.45 0.49 -1.61
CA GLU A 160 -29.81 -0.02 -1.36
C GLU A 160 -29.83 -1.08 -0.25
N LYS A 161 -28.81 -1.95 -0.24
CA LYS A 161 -28.62 -2.96 0.81
C LYS A 161 -27.38 -2.64 1.60
N VAL A 162 -27.51 -2.58 2.90
CA VAL A 162 -26.45 -2.25 3.82
C VAL A 162 -26.24 -3.35 4.86
N ILE A 163 -25.00 -3.42 5.35
CA ILE A 163 -24.61 -4.29 6.45
C ILE A 163 -25.08 -3.65 7.76
N VAL A 164 -25.76 -4.40 8.62
CA VAL A 164 -25.99 -4.02 10.01
C VAL A 164 -24.70 -4.28 10.77
N LEU A 165 -23.84 -3.26 10.83
CA LEU A 165 -22.44 -3.41 11.27
C LEU A 165 -22.34 -3.87 12.73
N SER A 166 -23.23 -3.40 13.62
CA SER A 166 -23.25 -3.85 15.02
C SER A 166 -23.60 -5.34 15.16
N LEU A 167 -24.50 -5.87 14.34
CA LEU A 167 -24.81 -7.30 14.30
C LEU A 167 -23.62 -8.11 13.80
N LEU A 168 -23.00 -7.66 12.69
CA LEU A 168 -21.82 -8.33 12.13
C LEU A 168 -20.67 -8.40 13.15
N THR A 169 -20.29 -7.26 13.75
CA THR A 169 -19.19 -7.20 14.72
C THR A 169 -19.46 -8.03 15.96
N SER A 170 -20.72 -8.07 16.44
CA SER A 170 -21.13 -8.93 17.56
C SER A 170 -20.94 -10.41 17.24
N LYS A 171 -21.42 -10.88 16.08
CA LYS A 171 -21.25 -12.28 15.65
C LYS A 171 -19.79 -12.67 15.42
N LEU A 172 -19.01 -11.79 14.81
CA LEU A 172 -17.58 -12.03 14.61
C LEU A 172 -16.83 -12.11 15.94
N SER A 173 -17.12 -11.19 16.87
CA SER A 173 -16.54 -11.20 18.22
C SER A 173 -16.86 -12.51 18.97
N ALA A 174 -18.11 -12.96 18.91
CA ALA A 174 -18.52 -14.23 19.52
C ALA A 174 -17.78 -15.45 18.93
N ALA A 175 -17.39 -15.37 17.65
CA ALA A 175 -16.62 -16.40 16.96
C ALA A 175 -15.09 -16.23 17.07
N GLY A 176 -14.60 -15.20 17.78
CA GLY A 176 -13.17 -14.88 17.89
C GLY A 176 -12.55 -14.41 16.57
N ILE A 177 -13.33 -13.81 15.69
CA ILE A 177 -12.92 -13.34 14.38
C ILE A 177 -12.78 -11.80 14.41
N THR A 178 -11.67 -11.29 13.89
CA THR A 178 -11.40 -9.86 13.78
C THR A 178 -12.05 -9.28 12.51
N PRO A 179 -12.92 -8.26 12.62
CA PRO A 179 -13.44 -7.54 11.46
C PRO A 179 -12.40 -6.59 10.87
N VAL A 180 -12.23 -6.61 9.55
CA VAL A 180 -11.32 -5.75 8.78
C VAL A 180 -12.15 -5.00 7.73
N ALA A 181 -12.31 -3.70 7.89
CA ALA A 181 -13.04 -2.87 6.94
C ALA A 181 -12.16 -2.50 5.75
N ARG A 182 -12.59 -2.83 4.53
CA ARG A 182 -11.97 -2.27 3.34
C ARG A 182 -12.76 -1.06 2.86
N MET A 183 -12.07 0.06 2.63
CA MET A 183 -12.65 1.31 2.16
C MET A 183 -11.90 1.82 0.92
N TYR A 184 -12.62 2.00 -0.19
CA TYR A 184 -12.07 2.75 -1.31
C TYR A 184 -12.06 4.23 -0.98
N THR A 185 -10.89 4.86 -1.00
CA THR A 185 -10.69 6.24 -0.56
C THR A 185 -10.97 7.25 -1.68
N PHE A 186 -10.02 7.43 -2.60
CA PHE A 186 -10.12 8.46 -3.64
C PHE A 186 -10.81 7.99 -4.94
N MET A 187 -10.98 6.66 -5.13
CA MET A 187 -11.89 6.13 -6.14
C MET A 187 -13.34 6.31 -5.67
N ASP A 188 -13.87 7.53 -5.76
CA ASP A 188 -15.18 7.89 -5.26
C ASP A 188 -15.85 8.91 -6.18
N LYS A 189 -16.65 8.40 -7.14
CA LYS A 189 -17.43 9.25 -8.02
C LYS A 189 -18.63 9.88 -7.33
N LEU A 190 -19.14 9.23 -6.27
CA LEU A 190 -20.40 9.66 -5.64
C LEU A 190 -20.18 10.89 -4.77
N ILE A 191 -19.18 10.88 -3.87
CA ILE A 191 -18.87 12.07 -3.09
C ILE A 191 -18.50 13.25 -4.00
N SER A 192 -17.75 13.01 -5.08
CA SER A 192 -17.39 14.02 -6.07
C SER A 192 -18.61 14.60 -6.81
N ASN A 193 -19.73 13.87 -6.84
CA ASN A 193 -21.00 14.35 -7.40
C ASN A 193 -21.85 15.14 -6.40
N VAL A 194 -21.85 14.70 -5.14
CA VAL A 194 -22.65 15.28 -4.05
C VAL A 194 -21.98 16.56 -3.52
N GLU A 195 -20.66 16.51 -3.32
CA GLU A 195 -19.85 17.63 -2.80
C GLU A 195 -18.74 17.98 -3.79
N ARG A 196 -18.95 19.04 -4.54
CA ARG A 196 -18.09 19.43 -5.66
C ARG A 196 -16.66 19.74 -5.23
N SER A 197 -16.47 20.29 -4.04
CA SER A 197 -15.15 20.65 -3.50
C SER A 197 -14.25 19.43 -3.27
N THR A 198 -14.83 18.23 -3.27
CA THR A 198 -14.10 16.97 -3.16
C THR A 198 -13.61 16.43 -4.50
N ALA A 199 -13.97 17.03 -5.64
CA ALA A 199 -13.68 16.48 -6.96
C ALA A 199 -12.31 16.96 -7.50
N VAL A 200 -11.65 16.09 -8.26
CA VAL A 200 -10.58 16.52 -9.17
C VAL A 200 -11.22 17.20 -10.38
N MET A 201 -10.67 18.32 -10.80
CA MET A 201 -11.22 19.14 -11.89
C MET A 201 -10.40 19.02 -13.17
N TYR A 202 -10.96 19.39 -14.32
CA TYR A 202 -10.17 19.68 -15.50
C TYR A 202 -9.51 21.05 -15.35
N GLN A 203 -8.22 21.10 -15.64
CA GLN A 203 -7.40 22.31 -15.53
C GLN A 203 -8.03 23.52 -16.23
N GLY A 204 -8.16 24.63 -15.49
CA GLY A 204 -8.70 25.88 -16.00
C GLY A 204 -10.20 25.86 -16.30
N THR A 205 -10.94 24.86 -15.83
CA THR A 205 -12.38 24.74 -16.04
C THR A 205 -13.11 24.44 -14.73
N ASP A 206 -14.44 24.61 -14.77
CA ASP A 206 -15.33 24.20 -13.69
C ASP A 206 -15.97 22.83 -13.97
N THR A 207 -15.26 21.95 -14.66
CA THR A 207 -15.74 20.61 -15.03
C THR A 207 -14.95 19.55 -14.26
N ARG A 208 -15.65 18.57 -13.66
CA ARG A 208 -15.00 17.45 -13.00
C ARG A 208 -14.21 16.62 -13.99
N TRP A 209 -12.98 16.29 -13.62
CA TRP A 209 -12.16 15.39 -14.39
C TRP A 209 -12.74 13.96 -14.33
N LEU A 210 -12.68 13.25 -15.45
CA LEU A 210 -13.16 11.86 -15.57
C LEU A 210 -12.00 10.97 -16.03
N ASP A 211 -11.94 9.76 -15.47
CA ASP A 211 -10.93 8.72 -15.79
C ASP A 211 -11.07 8.15 -17.21
N SER A 212 -12.18 8.41 -17.87
CA SER A 212 -12.48 8.09 -19.26
C SER A 212 -13.42 9.13 -19.85
N SER A 213 -13.71 9.06 -21.14
CA SER A 213 -14.74 9.95 -21.72
C SER A 213 -16.12 9.64 -21.14
N ALA A 214 -16.96 10.66 -21.00
CA ALA A 214 -18.35 10.49 -20.52
C ALA A 214 -19.13 9.48 -21.37
N ALA A 215 -18.88 9.42 -22.69
CA ALA A 215 -19.50 8.47 -23.59
C ALA A 215 -19.09 7.00 -23.34
N LEU A 216 -17.96 6.78 -22.69
CA LEU A 216 -17.44 5.47 -22.27
C LEU A 216 -17.68 5.18 -20.79
N GLY A 217 -18.50 6.00 -20.13
CA GLY A 217 -18.84 5.82 -18.72
C GLY A 217 -17.75 6.29 -17.75
N GLY A 218 -16.95 7.29 -18.14
CA GLY A 218 -15.94 7.89 -17.32
C GLY A 218 -16.45 8.33 -15.95
N LYS A 219 -15.67 8.12 -14.90
CA LYS A 219 -16.02 8.39 -13.51
C LYS A 219 -15.19 9.55 -12.98
N ALA A 220 -15.84 10.42 -12.20
CA ALA A 220 -15.14 11.41 -11.41
C ALA A 220 -14.36 10.73 -10.26
N TRP A 221 -13.31 11.40 -9.79
CA TRP A 221 -12.50 10.94 -8.67
C TRP A 221 -12.47 11.99 -7.57
N ALA A 222 -12.35 11.52 -6.34
CA ALA A 222 -12.14 12.39 -5.21
C ALA A 222 -10.71 12.93 -5.20
N ASN A 223 -10.58 14.18 -4.78
CA ASN A 223 -9.33 14.93 -4.74
C ASN A 223 -8.59 14.71 -3.42
N PRO A 224 -7.40 14.09 -3.42
CA PRO A 224 -6.63 13.89 -2.20
C PRO A 224 -6.21 15.20 -1.51
N ALA A 225 -6.15 16.31 -2.24
CA ALA A 225 -5.81 17.63 -1.69
C ALA A 225 -7.01 18.35 -1.06
N SER A 226 -8.25 17.86 -1.24
CA SER A 226 -9.45 18.48 -0.68
C SER A 226 -9.54 18.24 0.84
N PRO A 227 -9.55 19.31 1.68
CA PRO A 227 -9.77 19.15 3.11
C PRO A 227 -11.11 18.48 3.44
N VAL A 228 -12.17 18.81 2.69
CA VAL A 228 -13.50 18.21 2.85
C VAL A 228 -13.47 16.70 2.61
N MET A 229 -12.68 16.25 1.62
CA MET A 229 -12.51 14.82 1.36
C MET A 229 -11.74 14.13 2.49
N GLN A 230 -10.70 14.77 3.02
CA GLN A 230 -9.94 14.22 4.14
C GLN A 230 -10.82 14.10 5.40
N ASP A 231 -11.57 15.15 5.73
CA ASP A 231 -12.53 15.16 6.85
C ASP A 231 -13.60 14.06 6.69
N TYR A 232 -14.09 13.87 5.47
CA TYR A 232 -15.04 12.80 5.16
C TYR A 232 -14.46 11.41 5.43
N ILE A 233 -13.25 11.11 4.98
CA ILE A 233 -12.59 9.81 5.24
C ILE A 233 -12.37 9.61 6.74
N LEU A 234 -11.91 10.64 7.46
CA LEU A 234 -11.71 10.59 8.91
C LEU A 234 -13.02 10.34 9.67
N ALA A 235 -14.10 11.02 9.29
CA ALA A 235 -15.41 10.84 9.91
C ALA A 235 -15.99 9.44 9.67
N LEU A 236 -15.86 8.87 8.46
CA LEU A 236 -16.27 7.49 8.20
C LEU A 236 -15.46 6.49 9.02
N THR A 237 -14.15 6.72 9.16
CA THR A 237 -13.28 5.88 9.98
C THR A 237 -13.74 5.88 11.44
N ASP A 238 -14.08 7.06 12.00
CA ASP A 238 -14.60 7.19 13.36
C ASP A 238 -15.93 6.45 13.56
N GLU A 239 -16.88 6.59 12.61
CA GLU A 239 -18.16 5.86 12.65
C GLU A 239 -17.96 4.34 12.67
N ILE A 240 -17.07 3.84 11.80
CA ILE A 240 -16.78 2.41 11.67
C ILE A 240 -16.09 1.88 12.93
N MET A 241 -15.12 2.63 13.47
CA MET A 241 -14.45 2.27 14.73
C MET A 241 -15.43 2.24 15.91
N ALA A 242 -16.39 3.17 15.97
CA ALA A 242 -17.44 3.19 17.01
C ALA A 242 -18.32 1.93 16.96
N GLN A 243 -18.41 1.24 15.81
CA GLN A 243 -19.12 -0.02 15.64
C GLN A 243 -18.28 -1.27 15.94
N GLY A 244 -17.05 -1.10 16.47
CA GLY A 244 -16.18 -2.19 16.91
C GLY A 244 -15.19 -2.71 15.86
N VAL A 245 -15.08 -2.10 14.69
CA VAL A 245 -14.04 -2.40 13.71
C VAL A 245 -12.78 -1.62 14.06
N LYS A 246 -11.63 -2.31 14.07
CA LYS A 246 -10.34 -1.70 14.42
C LYS A 246 -9.28 -1.87 13.34
N GLU A 247 -9.46 -2.81 12.40
CA GLU A 247 -8.53 -2.99 11.30
C GLU A 247 -9.12 -2.49 9.98
N PHE A 248 -8.28 -1.79 9.21
CA PHE A 248 -8.69 -1.13 7.97
C PHE A 248 -7.74 -1.45 6.82
N ILE A 249 -8.30 -1.58 5.62
CA ILE A 249 -7.58 -1.62 4.36
C ILE A 249 -8.07 -0.45 3.51
N LEU A 250 -7.18 0.50 3.23
CA LEU A 250 -7.45 1.66 2.38
C LEU A 250 -7.17 1.28 0.92
N ALA A 251 -8.21 1.01 0.15
CA ALA A 251 -8.13 0.73 -1.27
C ALA A 251 -8.26 2.03 -2.08
N GLY A 252 -7.66 2.08 -3.28
CA GLY A 252 -7.68 3.27 -4.12
C GLY A 252 -7.04 4.49 -3.46
N TYR A 253 -6.06 4.28 -2.59
CA TYR A 253 -5.32 5.33 -1.89
C TYR A 253 -4.20 5.86 -2.78
N HIS A 254 -4.56 6.46 -3.89
CA HIS A 254 -3.65 7.02 -4.89
C HIS A 254 -4.35 8.11 -5.71
N THR A 255 -3.58 8.89 -6.46
CA THR A 255 -4.15 9.87 -7.38
C THR A 255 -4.88 9.20 -8.54
N PRO A 256 -5.83 9.89 -9.18
CA PRO A 256 -6.61 9.34 -10.29
C PRO A 256 -5.74 8.76 -11.41
N THR A 257 -6.16 7.63 -11.95
CA THR A 257 -5.61 6.98 -13.13
C THR A 257 -6.57 7.11 -14.31
N GLY A 258 -6.10 6.87 -15.54
CA GLY A 258 -6.94 6.82 -16.72
C GLY A 258 -6.58 7.85 -17.80
N TYR A 259 -7.58 8.52 -18.33
CA TYR A 259 -7.46 9.38 -19.51
C TYR A 259 -7.08 10.82 -19.16
N SER A 260 -6.26 11.49 -20.00
CA SER A 260 -5.88 12.90 -19.87
C SER A 260 -5.33 13.29 -18.49
N LEU A 261 -4.36 12.53 -18.00
CA LEU A 261 -3.73 12.72 -16.69
C LEU A 261 -3.06 14.10 -16.53
N ASP A 262 -2.58 14.67 -17.64
CA ASP A 262 -1.99 16.01 -17.72
C ASP A 262 -3.00 17.14 -17.52
N LYS A 263 -4.30 16.84 -17.56
CA LYS A 263 -5.40 17.80 -17.40
C LYS A 263 -6.03 17.78 -16.01
N ARG A 264 -5.52 16.95 -15.10
CA ARG A 264 -6.00 16.92 -13.70
C ARG A 264 -5.61 18.22 -13.00
N ASP A 265 -6.57 18.82 -12.33
CA ASP A 265 -6.38 19.95 -11.43
C ASP A 265 -6.82 19.57 -10.02
N PHE A 266 -5.89 19.59 -9.12
CA PHE A 266 -6.11 19.32 -7.70
C PHE A 266 -6.32 20.61 -6.89
N GLY A 267 -6.19 21.80 -7.51
CA GLY A 267 -6.13 23.06 -6.80
C GLY A 267 -4.87 23.22 -5.93
N ALA A 268 -3.90 22.34 -6.10
CA ALA A 268 -2.65 22.25 -5.34
C ALA A 268 -1.52 21.71 -6.22
N SER A 269 -0.27 21.98 -5.86
CA SER A 269 0.89 21.36 -6.52
C SER A 269 0.94 19.85 -6.23
N ILE A 270 1.62 19.09 -7.07
CA ILE A 270 1.80 17.65 -6.88
C ILE A 270 2.48 17.34 -5.53
N ASP A 271 3.46 18.15 -5.12
CA ASP A 271 4.13 17.99 -3.82
C ASP A 271 3.16 18.20 -2.65
N GLN A 272 2.25 19.18 -2.77
CA GLN A 272 1.20 19.39 -1.76
C GLN A 272 0.19 18.23 -1.74
N VAL A 273 -0.22 17.70 -2.90
CA VAL A 273 -1.08 16.51 -2.97
C VAL A 273 -0.43 15.34 -2.25
N LEU A 274 0.86 15.07 -2.51
CA LEU A 274 1.61 14.02 -1.84
C LEU A 274 1.71 14.26 -0.33
N ALA A 275 2.05 15.47 0.11
CA ALA A 275 2.12 15.82 1.52
C ALA A 275 0.76 15.63 2.21
N ASN A 276 -0.34 16.04 1.57
CA ASN A 276 -1.69 15.85 2.08
C ASN A 276 -2.07 14.37 2.21
N MET A 277 -1.70 13.54 1.22
CA MET A 277 -1.92 12.09 1.31
C MET A 277 -1.12 11.48 2.46
N LYS A 278 0.16 11.78 2.60
CA LYS A 278 0.98 11.28 3.71
C LYS A 278 0.44 11.72 5.07
N ASN A 279 0.05 12.97 5.21
CA ASN A 279 -0.52 13.51 6.45
C ASN A 279 -1.85 12.84 6.82
N LEU A 280 -2.74 12.62 5.84
CA LEU A 280 -3.99 11.90 6.07
C LEU A 280 -3.73 10.46 6.49
N LEU A 281 -2.79 9.77 5.83
CA LEU A 281 -2.42 8.40 6.17
C LEU A 281 -1.89 8.31 7.59
N GLY A 282 -0.89 9.12 7.95
CA GLY A 282 -0.34 9.14 9.31
C GLY A 282 -1.40 9.49 10.37
N THR A 283 -2.36 10.37 10.04
CA THR A 283 -3.48 10.69 10.94
C THR A 283 -4.41 9.49 11.15
N LEU A 284 -4.71 8.74 10.07
CA LEU A 284 -5.52 7.52 10.14
C LEU A 284 -4.81 6.43 10.93
N GLU A 285 -3.54 6.18 10.65
CA GLU A 285 -2.71 5.19 11.35
C GLU A 285 -2.62 5.50 12.84
N ALA A 286 -2.28 6.73 13.22
CA ALA A 286 -2.22 7.15 14.61
C ALA A 286 -3.58 7.01 15.33
N LYS A 287 -4.68 7.39 14.67
CA LYS A 287 -6.05 7.29 15.20
C LYS A 287 -6.48 5.84 15.42
N ILE A 288 -6.22 4.98 14.47
CA ILE A 288 -6.57 3.56 14.50
C ILE A 288 -5.69 2.82 15.51
N SER A 289 -4.38 3.07 15.52
CA SER A 289 -3.42 2.50 16.46
C SER A 289 -3.72 2.88 17.92
N ALA A 290 -4.15 4.11 18.17
CA ALA A 290 -4.57 4.55 19.51
C ALA A 290 -5.76 3.75 20.08
N LYS A 291 -6.50 3.04 19.23
CA LYS A 291 -7.58 2.12 19.62
C LYS A 291 -7.16 0.64 19.59
N GLY A 292 -5.85 0.38 19.47
CA GLY A 292 -5.28 -0.96 19.34
C GLY A 292 -5.64 -1.65 18.01
N GLY A 293 -5.81 -0.85 16.95
CA GLY A 293 -6.13 -1.29 15.62
C GLY A 293 -4.95 -1.21 14.66
N ARG A 294 -5.19 -1.52 13.37
CA ARG A 294 -4.20 -1.55 12.31
C ARG A 294 -4.78 -0.95 11.02
N CYS A 295 -3.99 -0.16 10.34
CA CYS A 295 -4.30 0.40 9.04
C CYS A 295 -3.32 -0.14 7.99
N ALA A 296 -3.80 -0.53 6.82
CA ALA A 296 -2.97 -0.94 5.70
C ALA A 296 -3.41 -0.24 4.42
N VAL A 297 -2.47 0.08 3.54
CA VAL A 297 -2.76 0.60 2.20
C VAL A 297 -2.75 -0.55 1.20
N GLN A 298 -3.82 -0.68 0.41
CA GLN A 298 -3.89 -1.66 -0.67
C GLN A 298 -3.25 -1.09 -1.93
N VAL A 299 -2.30 -1.84 -2.50
CA VAL A 299 -1.62 -1.52 -3.75
C VAL A 299 -1.72 -2.69 -4.73
N GLU A 300 -1.67 -2.41 -6.03
CA GLU A 300 -1.62 -3.44 -7.05
C GLU A 300 -0.18 -3.92 -7.25
N TYR A 301 0.01 -5.22 -7.44
CA TYR A 301 1.32 -5.82 -7.68
C TYR A 301 2.10 -5.12 -8.82
N THR A 302 1.41 -4.79 -9.92
CA THR A 302 2.02 -4.08 -11.04
C THR A 302 2.59 -2.70 -10.69
N ALA A 303 2.11 -2.08 -9.61
CA ALA A 303 2.57 -0.77 -9.16
C ALA A 303 3.85 -0.82 -8.33
N ILE A 304 4.20 -1.99 -7.76
CA ILE A 304 5.38 -2.15 -6.90
C ILE A 304 6.56 -2.80 -7.61
N MET A 305 6.36 -3.31 -8.82
CA MET A 305 7.46 -3.88 -9.60
C MET A 305 8.48 -2.80 -10.00
N PRO A 306 9.78 -3.12 -10.09
CA PRO A 306 10.82 -2.16 -10.47
C PRO A 306 10.53 -1.42 -11.79
N GLU A 307 9.85 -2.09 -12.73
CA GLU A 307 9.42 -1.52 -14.02
C GLU A 307 7.92 -1.17 -14.01
N GLY A 308 7.29 -1.20 -12.83
CA GLY A 308 5.85 -1.00 -12.68
C GLY A 308 5.39 0.41 -12.99
N ASP A 309 4.14 0.53 -13.41
CA ASP A 309 3.48 1.82 -13.61
C ASP A 309 2.87 2.29 -12.28
N TYR A 310 3.65 3.05 -11.51
CA TYR A 310 3.20 3.67 -10.26
C TYR A 310 2.95 5.19 -10.38
N ALA A 311 2.92 5.72 -11.59
CA ALA A 311 2.76 7.17 -11.83
C ALA A 311 1.51 7.77 -11.15
N HIS A 312 0.46 6.97 -10.94
CA HIS A 312 -0.74 7.37 -10.23
C HIS A 312 -0.57 7.47 -8.70
N TYR A 313 0.49 6.88 -8.13
CA TYR A 313 0.82 7.06 -6.70
C TYR A 313 1.61 8.34 -6.43
N ILE A 314 2.14 9.00 -7.47
CA ILE A 314 3.04 10.18 -7.43
C ILE A 314 4.46 9.78 -6.98
N VAL A 315 4.56 8.87 -6.03
CA VAL A 315 5.80 8.23 -5.57
C VAL A 315 5.64 6.72 -5.63
N HIS A 316 6.74 6.00 -5.53
CA HIS A 316 6.66 4.55 -5.42
C HIS A 316 5.81 4.16 -4.19
N PRO A 317 4.90 3.17 -4.27
CA PRO A 317 3.99 2.82 -3.18
C PRO A 317 4.65 2.57 -1.83
N TYR A 318 5.84 1.98 -1.77
CA TYR A 318 6.61 1.80 -0.53
C TYR A 318 7.02 3.13 0.12
N GLN A 319 7.15 4.21 -0.67
CA GLN A 319 7.52 5.55 -0.18
C GLN A 319 6.30 6.40 0.20
N LEU A 320 5.10 5.83 0.16
CA LEU A 320 3.87 6.53 0.53
C LEU A 320 3.81 6.81 2.05
N GLY A 321 4.57 6.08 2.84
CA GLY A 321 4.65 6.21 4.30
C GLY A 321 3.63 5.34 5.03
N ALA A 322 3.20 4.23 4.42
CA ALA A 322 2.31 3.26 5.06
C ALA A 322 3.10 2.30 5.95
N ASP A 323 2.68 2.14 7.22
CA ASP A 323 3.25 1.12 8.12
C ASP A 323 2.93 -0.30 7.62
N ASN A 324 1.79 -0.48 6.97
CA ASN A 324 1.34 -1.79 6.49
C ASN A 324 0.81 -1.71 5.05
N ILE A 325 1.19 -2.68 4.24
CA ILE A 325 0.80 -2.75 2.82
C ILE A 325 0.11 -4.09 2.53
N VAL A 326 -0.99 -4.02 1.78
CA VAL A 326 -1.65 -5.20 1.18
C VAL A 326 -1.44 -5.15 -0.33
N VAL A 327 -0.64 -6.07 -0.84
CA VAL A 327 -0.38 -6.20 -2.27
C VAL A 327 -1.40 -7.14 -2.88
N THR A 328 -2.15 -6.66 -3.87
CA THR A 328 -3.12 -7.50 -4.61
C THR A 328 -2.55 -7.94 -5.94
N ALA A 329 -2.69 -9.22 -6.24
CA ALA A 329 -2.28 -9.82 -7.51
C ALA A 329 -3.22 -10.96 -7.91
N LYS A 330 -3.16 -11.38 -9.17
CA LYS A 330 -3.72 -12.65 -9.61
C LYS A 330 -2.62 -13.69 -9.61
N GLY A 331 -2.78 -14.77 -8.87
CA GLY A 331 -1.78 -15.81 -8.74
C GLY A 331 -1.48 -16.53 -10.06
N ALA A 332 -2.46 -16.59 -10.98
CA ALA A 332 -2.26 -17.14 -12.33
C ALA A 332 -1.32 -16.32 -13.22
N ASP A 333 -1.14 -15.02 -12.91
CA ASP A 333 -0.39 -14.06 -13.72
C ASP A 333 1.05 -13.84 -13.20
N ILE A 334 1.43 -14.45 -12.05
CA ILE A 334 2.69 -14.17 -11.36
C ILE A 334 3.39 -15.44 -10.88
N ASP A 335 4.72 -15.40 -10.76
CA ASP A 335 5.48 -16.35 -9.95
C ASP A 335 5.38 -15.93 -8.48
N VAL A 336 4.48 -16.59 -7.74
CA VAL A 336 4.17 -16.22 -6.36
C VAL A 336 5.39 -16.35 -5.43
N SER A 337 6.26 -17.35 -5.64
CA SER A 337 7.46 -17.53 -4.81
C SER A 337 8.46 -16.39 -5.01
N ALA A 338 8.67 -15.97 -6.26
CA ALA A 338 9.53 -14.83 -6.57
C ALA A 338 8.96 -13.52 -6.00
N VAL A 339 7.64 -13.36 -6.08
CA VAL A 339 6.94 -12.20 -5.49
C VAL A 339 7.10 -12.16 -3.98
N VAL A 340 6.89 -13.27 -3.28
CA VAL A 340 7.06 -13.36 -1.82
C VAL A 340 8.48 -12.94 -1.41
N SER A 341 9.52 -13.51 -2.05
CA SER A 341 10.91 -13.16 -1.75
C SER A 341 11.21 -11.67 -2.00
N MET A 342 10.63 -11.09 -3.05
CA MET A 342 10.75 -9.66 -3.32
C MET A 342 10.09 -8.82 -2.23
N LEU A 343 8.87 -9.19 -1.80
CA LEU A 343 8.12 -8.46 -0.77
C LEU A 343 8.83 -8.51 0.59
N GLU A 344 9.40 -9.67 0.96
CA GLU A 344 10.23 -9.82 2.17
C GLU A 344 11.44 -8.90 2.13
N THR A 345 12.15 -8.84 0.99
CA THR A 345 13.30 -7.93 0.82
C THR A 345 12.90 -6.46 0.98
N HIS A 346 11.75 -6.05 0.44
CA HIS A 346 11.26 -4.68 0.58
C HIS A 346 10.77 -4.37 1.98
N GLN A 347 10.14 -5.31 2.65
CA GLN A 347 9.72 -5.14 4.04
C GLN A 347 10.91 -4.79 4.94
N ASP A 348 12.00 -5.52 4.79
CA ASP A 348 13.21 -5.31 5.59
C ASP A 348 13.94 -3.99 5.24
N SER A 349 13.91 -3.57 3.98
CA SER A 349 14.67 -2.40 3.50
C SER A 349 13.94 -1.06 3.63
N GLU A 350 12.61 -1.07 3.65
CA GLU A 350 11.78 0.16 3.61
C GLU A 350 11.11 0.49 4.95
N ASP A 351 11.48 -0.21 6.03
CA ASP A 351 10.93 -0.01 7.39
C ASP A 351 9.40 -0.14 7.46
N ILE A 352 8.86 -1.12 6.71
CA ILE A 352 7.43 -1.42 6.68
C ILE A 352 7.13 -2.52 7.70
N GLU A 353 6.19 -2.29 8.61
CA GLU A 353 5.84 -3.27 9.66
C GLU A 353 5.35 -4.59 9.08
N SER A 354 4.54 -4.54 8.01
CA SER A 354 4.08 -5.76 7.35
C SER A 354 3.68 -5.55 5.90
N ILE A 355 3.98 -6.55 5.07
CA ILE A 355 3.47 -6.66 3.70
C ILE A 355 2.66 -7.96 3.59
N THR A 356 1.42 -7.86 3.15
CA THR A 356 0.50 -8.98 2.98
C THR A 356 0.19 -9.18 1.51
N LEU A 357 0.40 -10.37 0.96
CA LEU A 357 0.02 -10.70 -0.41
C LEU A 357 -1.41 -11.27 -0.45
N TRP A 358 -2.28 -10.62 -1.23
CA TRP A 358 -3.65 -11.06 -1.47
C TRP A 358 -3.81 -11.50 -2.92
N LEU A 359 -3.95 -12.83 -3.13
CA LEU A 359 -4.25 -13.41 -4.43
C LEU A 359 -5.76 -13.38 -4.67
N THR A 360 -6.18 -12.60 -5.67
CA THR A 360 -7.61 -12.32 -5.91
C THR A 360 -8.34 -13.37 -6.74
N ASP A 361 -7.63 -14.32 -7.33
CA ASP A 361 -8.16 -15.41 -8.15
C ASP A 361 -8.24 -16.76 -7.42
N ASN A 362 -8.14 -16.75 -6.09
CA ASN A 362 -8.28 -17.93 -5.24
C ASN A 362 -7.31 -19.07 -5.58
N VAL A 363 -6.14 -18.79 -6.10
CA VAL A 363 -5.09 -19.79 -6.25
C VAL A 363 -4.69 -20.25 -4.86
N SER A 364 -5.17 -21.45 -4.48
CA SER A 364 -4.72 -22.11 -3.26
C SER A 364 -3.27 -22.50 -3.42
N THR A 365 -2.39 -21.76 -2.79
CA THR A 365 -0.99 -22.09 -2.75
C THR A 365 -0.58 -22.25 -1.30
N ASP A 366 0.17 -23.31 -1.02
CA ASP A 366 0.82 -23.54 0.29
C ASP A 366 1.94 -22.49 0.55
N LEU A 367 1.98 -21.43 -0.25
CA LEU A 367 3.01 -20.40 -0.31
C LEU A 367 3.06 -19.47 0.89
N THR A 368 2.19 -19.68 1.83
CA THR A 368 2.01 -18.76 2.97
C THR A 368 2.67 -19.22 4.25
N SER A 369 3.53 -20.24 4.19
CA SER A 369 4.24 -20.70 5.39
C SER A 369 5.33 -19.74 5.86
N ALA A 370 5.80 -18.83 5.01
CA ALA A 370 6.84 -17.85 5.31
C ALA A 370 6.28 -16.47 5.71
N MET A 371 5.02 -16.16 5.37
CA MET A 371 4.40 -14.88 5.72
C MET A 371 3.49 -15.04 6.94
N ASP A 372 3.60 -14.11 7.88
CA ASP A 372 2.72 -14.04 9.07
C ASP A 372 1.25 -13.77 8.71
N TYR A 373 0.97 -13.48 7.43
CA TYR A 373 -0.33 -13.07 6.93
C TYR A 373 -0.66 -13.81 5.63
N ARG A 374 -1.87 -14.37 5.53
CA ARG A 374 -2.37 -14.98 4.29
C ARG A 374 -3.84 -14.72 4.05
N PHE A 375 -4.23 -14.58 2.80
CA PHE A 375 -5.62 -14.61 2.37
C PHE A 375 -6.03 -16.04 1.98
N VAL A 376 -7.23 -16.45 2.38
CA VAL A 376 -7.87 -17.71 1.98
C VAL A 376 -9.22 -17.39 1.34
N ALA A 377 -9.57 -18.15 0.30
CA ALA A 377 -10.85 -18.01 -0.41
C ALA A 377 -11.97 -18.89 0.19
#